data_806d4a61e611045535f7c8eb3c5e27df
#
_entry.id   806d4a61e611045535f7c8eb3c5e27df
#
_cell.length_a   1.000
_cell.length_b   1.000
_cell.length_c   1.000
_cell.angle_alpha   90.00
_cell.angle_beta   90.00
_cell.angle_gamma   90.00
#
_symmetry.space_group_name_H-M   'P 1'
#
loop_
_entity.id
_entity.type
_entity.pdbx_description
1 polymer ?
#
loop_
_entity_poly.entity_id
_entity_poly.type
_entity_poly.pdbx_seq_one_letter_code
_entity_poly.pdbx_strand_id
1 'polypeptide(L)'
;MARSLLALSLLLALLASTLLPAPTVVTAQSKTLVVTGYGGRWSEVMKKVLVEPFEKKYDARVEIVTGITTEWVAKLMAAGPDNPPFDVVMGNEPPFPIPRERGFFDKRNPTAAPNIKNVYDKALIGDTSLAIFWARIGLAYRTDQGLKRPTSWKDFWDASYDGKRGIYVIGNTLGINFLFMTDKIYGRDYFDVDAGIAAIKRLNAKMVDFTGTMEKYLESKEVSIAVLHDGSTYDLAKRGIPVDWVAPSEGVPILDQVIQVTRGSKNKDLAWKLIDMYLSPEVQTAFATELFFSPTNKTVKLPPDVAKKTVSGPADVDKLTLFDWNQVAKQRPQWTERWNKELR
;
A
#
# COMPACT_ATOMS: atom_id res chain seq x y z
N MET A 1 -12.80 -11.24 -92.89
CA MET A 1 -12.52 -10.53 -91.68
C MET A 1 -13.53 -10.97 -90.58
N ALA A 2 -13.47 -12.20 -90.13
CA ALA A 2 -14.40 -12.69 -89.12
C ALA A 2 -13.84 -13.95 -88.37
N ARG A 3 -12.56 -13.91 -87.96
CA ARG A 3 -11.90 -15.03 -87.23
C ARG A 3 -11.02 -14.60 -86.06
N SER A 4 -11.03 -13.29 -85.67
CA SER A 4 -10.12 -12.78 -84.64
C SER A 4 -10.85 -12.24 -83.37
N LEU A 5 -12.13 -12.42 -83.25
CA LEU A 5 -12.93 -11.88 -82.10
C LEU A 5 -13.39 -12.95 -81.12
N LEU A 6 -13.13 -14.24 -81.36
CA LEU A 6 -13.59 -15.31 -80.44
C LEU A 6 -12.51 -15.85 -79.48
N ALA A 7 -11.25 -15.39 -79.59
CA ALA A 7 -10.17 -15.85 -78.74
C ALA A 7 -9.88 -14.97 -77.54
N LEU A 8 -10.52 -13.79 -77.44
CA LEU A 8 -10.26 -12.84 -76.32
C LEU A 8 -11.29 -12.92 -75.19
N SER A 9 -12.40 -13.63 -75.37
CA SER A 9 -13.48 -13.75 -74.37
C SER A 9 -13.33 -14.96 -73.44
N LEU A 10 -12.41 -15.90 -73.71
CA LEU A 10 -12.21 -17.08 -72.86
C LEU A 10 -11.06 -16.92 -71.84
N LEU A 11 -10.21 -15.89 -71.96
CA LEU A 11 -9.08 -15.67 -71.02
C LEU A 11 -9.42 -14.77 -69.84
N LEU A 12 -10.62 -14.10 -69.86
CA LEU A 12 -11.05 -13.24 -68.72
C LEU A 12 -11.96 -13.96 -67.71
N ALA A 13 -12.32 -15.20 -67.94
CA ALA A 13 -13.23 -15.95 -67.04
C ALA A 13 -12.49 -16.85 -66.06
N LEU A 14 -11.15 -16.96 -66.08
CA LEU A 14 -10.36 -17.86 -65.18
C LEU A 14 -9.58 -17.14 -64.11
N LEU A 15 -9.70 -15.82 -63.92
CA LEU A 15 -9.02 -15.05 -62.91
C LEU A 15 -9.95 -14.54 -61.75
N ALA A 16 -11.20 -15.01 -61.72
CA ALA A 16 -12.17 -14.60 -60.69
C ALA A 16 -12.40 -15.64 -59.60
N SER A 17 -11.51 -16.60 -59.42
CA SER A 17 -11.66 -17.62 -58.36
C SER A 17 -10.49 -17.57 -57.41
N THR A 18 -10.83 -17.32 -56.14
CA THR A 18 -10.09 -17.50 -54.89
C THR A 18 -9.44 -16.25 -54.27
N LEU A 19 -10.19 -15.19 -54.05
CA LEU A 19 -9.94 -14.37 -52.87
C LEU A 19 -10.90 -14.84 -51.75
N LEU A 20 -10.57 -16.00 -51.16
CA LEU A 20 -11.06 -16.33 -49.82
C LEU A 20 -10.45 -15.29 -48.88
N PRO A 21 -11.29 -14.52 -48.09
CA PRO A 21 -10.71 -13.65 -47.07
C PRO A 21 -9.92 -14.55 -46.10
N ALA A 22 -8.64 -14.23 -45.96
CA ALA A 22 -7.84 -14.86 -44.90
C ALA A 22 -8.57 -14.68 -43.57
N PRO A 23 -8.65 -15.70 -42.72
CA PRO A 23 -9.25 -15.55 -41.41
C PRO A 23 -8.49 -14.44 -40.71
N THR A 24 -9.17 -13.30 -40.49
CA THR A 24 -8.70 -12.27 -39.59
C THR A 24 -8.64 -12.92 -38.21
N VAL A 25 -7.45 -13.32 -37.79
CA VAL A 25 -7.17 -13.63 -36.40
C VAL A 25 -7.38 -12.32 -35.64
N VAL A 26 -8.60 -12.11 -35.14
CA VAL A 26 -8.85 -11.10 -34.14
C VAL A 26 -8.10 -11.58 -32.91
N THR A 27 -6.84 -11.17 -32.80
CA THR A 27 -6.13 -11.24 -31.53
C THR A 27 -6.96 -10.39 -30.57
N ALA A 28 -7.69 -11.05 -29.69
CA ALA A 28 -8.35 -10.39 -28.59
C ALA A 28 -7.28 -9.57 -27.87
N GLN A 29 -7.40 -8.24 -27.93
CA GLN A 29 -6.45 -7.35 -27.28
C GLN A 29 -6.51 -7.70 -25.79
N SER A 30 -5.40 -8.21 -25.23
CA SER A 30 -5.35 -8.61 -23.83
C SER A 30 -5.77 -7.43 -22.99
N LYS A 31 -6.77 -7.62 -22.14
CA LYS A 31 -7.29 -6.56 -21.27
C LYS A 31 -6.19 -6.16 -20.30
N THR A 32 -5.72 -4.92 -20.40
CA THR A 32 -4.71 -4.37 -19.48
C THR A 32 -5.39 -3.73 -18.29
N LEU A 33 -5.02 -4.16 -17.09
CA LEU A 33 -5.46 -3.60 -15.81
C LEU A 33 -4.34 -2.72 -15.24
N VAL A 34 -4.59 -1.43 -15.07
CA VAL A 34 -3.62 -0.47 -14.54
C VAL A 34 -3.80 -0.37 -13.01
N VAL A 35 -2.75 -0.71 -12.27
CA VAL A 35 -2.77 -0.81 -10.81
C VAL A 35 -1.64 -0.02 -10.20
N THR A 36 -1.88 0.74 -9.15
CA THR A 36 -0.80 1.39 -8.39
C THR A 36 -0.07 0.39 -7.50
N GLY A 37 1.22 0.61 -7.25
CA GLY A 37 2.01 -0.28 -6.40
C GLY A 37 3.35 0.33 -6.00
N TYR A 38 3.91 -0.13 -4.88
CA TYR A 38 5.23 0.32 -4.45
C TYR A 38 6.34 -0.39 -5.24
N GLY A 39 7.53 0.22 -5.23
CA GLY A 39 8.73 -0.35 -5.83
C GLY A 39 9.47 -1.34 -4.92
N GLY A 40 10.68 -1.72 -5.34
CA GLY A 40 11.59 -2.56 -4.58
C GLY A 40 11.03 -3.95 -4.28
N ARG A 41 11.41 -4.50 -3.12
CA ARG A 41 11.03 -5.85 -2.70
C ARG A 41 9.52 -6.08 -2.67
N TRP A 42 8.73 -5.05 -2.34
CA TRP A 42 7.26 -5.14 -2.39
C TRP A 42 6.77 -5.50 -3.80
N SER A 43 7.30 -4.81 -4.83
CA SER A 43 6.96 -5.07 -6.23
C SER A 43 7.37 -6.47 -6.68
N GLU A 44 8.53 -6.95 -6.24
CA GLU A 44 9.02 -8.30 -6.56
C GLU A 44 8.07 -9.37 -6.01
N VAL A 45 7.68 -9.25 -4.74
CA VAL A 45 6.72 -10.16 -4.11
C VAL A 45 5.37 -10.08 -4.80
N MET A 46 4.83 -8.86 -5.03
CA MET A 46 3.54 -8.68 -5.70
C MET A 46 3.53 -9.32 -7.09
N LYS A 47 4.58 -9.12 -7.89
CA LYS A 47 4.68 -9.73 -9.22
C LYS A 47 4.61 -11.25 -9.14
N LYS A 48 5.43 -11.84 -8.28
CA LYS A 48 5.55 -13.30 -8.16
C LYS A 48 4.28 -13.97 -7.63
N VAL A 49 3.66 -13.40 -6.58
CA VAL A 49 2.58 -14.10 -5.84
C VAL A 49 1.18 -13.70 -6.29
N LEU A 50 1.04 -12.56 -6.97
CA LEU A 50 -0.26 -12.05 -7.40
C LEU A 50 -0.32 -11.82 -8.92
N VAL A 51 0.58 -10.98 -9.48
CA VAL A 51 0.45 -10.51 -10.87
C VAL A 51 0.60 -11.65 -11.86
N GLU A 52 1.71 -12.38 -11.83
CA GLU A 52 1.96 -13.49 -12.75
C GLU A 52 0.87 -14.59 -12.69
N PRO A 53 0.42 -15.04 -11.48
CA PRO A 53 -0.70 -15.96 -11.39
C PRO A 53 -2.03 -15.37 -11.89
N PHE A 54 -2.27 -14.06 -11.66
CA PHE A 54 -3.46 -13.37 -12.13
C PHE A 54 -3.51 -13.29 -13.66
N GLU A 55 -2.43 -12.84 -14.30
CA GLU A 55 -2.32 -12.73 -15.74
C GLU A 55 -2.55 -14.07 -16.43
N LYS A 56 -1.93 -15.13 -15.88
CA LYS A 56 -2.12 -16.50 -16.38
C LYS A 56 -3.56 -17.01 -16.22
N LYS A 57 -4.21 -16.68 -15.09
CA LYS A 57 -5.56 -17.17 -14.78
C LYS A 57 -6.64 -16.49 -15.62
N TYR A 58 -6.47 -15.19 -15.91
CA TYR A 58 -7.52 -14.37 -16.53
C TYR A 58 -7.21 -13.93 -17.95
N ASP A 59 -6.11 -14.39 -18.53
CA ASP A 59 -5.62 -13.97 -19.85
C ASP A 59 -5.63 -12.43 -19.97
N ALA A 60 -5.00 -11.78 -19.02
CA ALA A 60 -4.97 -10.33 -18.87
C ALA A 60 -3.54 -9.86 -18.61
N ARG A 61 -3.28 -8.57 -18.76
CA ARG A 61 -2.03 -7.93 -18.40
C ARG A 61 -2.26 -6.98 -17.22
N VAL A 62 -1.32 -6.96 -16.27
CA VAL A 62 -1.31 -6.02 -15.15
C VAL A 62 -0.14 -5.06 -15.29
N GLU A 63 -0.45 -3.79 -15.45
CA GLU A 63 0.54 -2.72 -15.44
C GLU A 63 0.62 -2.10 -14.06
N ILE A 64 1.79 -2.20 -13.41
CA ILE A 64 2.02 -1.60 -12.10
C ILE A 64 2.60 -0.21 -12.28
N VAL A 65 1.85 0.82 -11.87
CA VAL A 65 2.34 2.20 -11.80
C VAL A 65 3.01 2.42 -10.45
N THR A 66 4.34 2.37 -10.47
CA THR A 66 5.16 2.52 -9.26
C THR A 66 5.21 3.98 -8.80
N GLY A 67 5.12 4.22 -7.50
CA GLY A 67 5.18 5.56 -6.89
C GLY A 67 4.79 5.55 -5.41
N ILE A 68 4.21 6.64 -4.96
CA ILE A 68 3.70 6.82 -3.59
C ILE A 68 2.24 7.28 -3.60
N THR A 69 1.53 7.02 -2.50
CA THR A 69 0.07 7.24 -2.42
C THR A 69 -0.34 8.68 -2.71
N THR A 70 0.42 9.66 -2.24
CA THR A 70 0.11 11.09 -2.47
C THR A 70 0.18 11.48 -3.94
N GLU A 71 1.14 10.94 -4.70
CA GLU A 71 1.26 11.18 -6.14
C GLU A 71 0.12 10.53 -6.92
N TRP A 72 -0.25 9.28 -6.56
CA TRP A 72 -1.38 8.60 -7.21
C TRP A 72 -2.69 9.31 -6.95
N VAL A 73 -2.93 9.74 -5.70
CA VAL A 73 -4.12 10.52 -5.35
C VAL A 73 -4.15 11.84 -6.10
N ALA A 74 -3.02 12.55 -6.23
CA ALA A 74 -2.94 13.79 -6.99
C ALA A 74 -3.30 13.58 -8.48
N LYS A 75 -2.74 12.54 -9.12
CA LYS A 75 -3.07 12.18 -10.51
C LYS A 75 -4.54 11.79 -10.67
N LEU A 76 -5.07 11.01 -9.72
CA LEU A 76 -6.48 10.62 -9.71
C LEU A 76 -7.40 11.84 -9.61
N MET A 77 -7.11 12.76 -8.68
CA MET A 77 -7.87 13.98 -8.48
C MET A 77 -7.83 14.92 -9.69
N ALA A 78 -6.68 15.02 -10.35
CA ALA A 78 -6.53 15.83 -11.56
C ALA A 78 -7.31 15.27 -12.76
N ALA A 79 -7.38 13.95 -12.90
CA ALA A 79 -8.08 13.27 -14.00
C ALA A 79 -9.61 13.25 -13.84
N GLY A 80 -10.09 13.37 -12.60
CA GLY A 80 -11.52 13.26 -12.28
C GLY A 80 -12.00 11.81 -12.16
N PRO A 81 -13.20 11.61 -11.60
CA PRO A 81 -13.69 10.29 -11.25
C PRO A 81 -14.14 9.44 -12.44
N ASP A 82 -14.43 10.05 -13.59
CA ASP A 82 -15.04 9.37 -14.74
C ASP A 82 -14.01 8.83 -15.74
N ASN A 83 -12.78 9.37 -15.71
CA ASN A 83 -11.69 8.91 -16.57
C ASN A 83 -10.37 8.75 -15.77
N PRO A 84 -10.34 7.87 -14.78
CA PRO A 84 -9.18 7.71 -13.90
C PRO A 84 -7.98 7.11 -14.67
N PRO A 85 -6.74 7.48 -14.29
CA PRO A 85 -5.53 6.92 -14.90
C PRO A 85 -5.20 5.51 -14.38
N PHE A 86 -5.96 4.99 -13.42
CA PHE A 86 -5.78 3.68 -12.80
C PHE A 86 -7.12 2.98 -12.69
N ASP A 87 -7.13 1.65 -12.85
CA ASP A 87 -8.31 0.81 -12.60
C ASP A 87 -8.43 0.47 -11.11
N VAL A 88 -7.30 0.16 -10.48
CA VAL A 88 -7.19 -0.16 -9.06
C VAL A 88 -6.16 0.75 -8.42
N VAL A 89 -6.57 1.40 -7.35
CA VAL A 89 -5.65 2.23 -6.55
C VAL A 89 -5.46 1.58 -5.19
N MET A 90 -4.21 1.26 -4.90
CA MET A 90 -3.80 0.84 -3.57
C MET A 90 -2.83 1.87 -2.97
N GLY A 91 -2.77 1.91 -1.65
CA GLY A 91 -1.85 2.80 -0.95
C GLY A 91 -2.16 2.90 0.53
N ASN A 92 -1.43 3.75 1.24
CA ASN A 92 -1.69 4.01 2.65
C ASN A 92 -2.90 4.95 2.81
N GLU A 93 -3.73 4.70 3.80
CA GLU A 93 -5.04 5.34 3.99
C GLU A 93 -5.05 6.88 4.05
N PRO A 94 -4.10 7.60 4.67
CA PRO A 94 -4.25 9.03 4.96
C PRO A 94 -4.62 9.96 3.80
N PRO A 95 -4.23 9.74 2.53
CA PRO A 95 -4.64 10.59 1.42
C PRO A 95 -6.01 10.29 0.80
N PHE A 96 -6.64 9.14 1.13
CA PHE A 96 -7.85 8.67 0.45
C PHE A 96 -9.21 9.26 0.94
N PRO A 97 -9.36 9.80 2.14
CA PRO A 97 -10.66 10.33 2.58
C PRO A 97 -11.28 11.33 1.60
N ILE A 98 -10.50 12.29 1.08
CA ILE A 98 -11.00 13.33 0.17
C ILE A 98 -11.51 12.74 -1.15
N PRO A 99 -10.74 11.95 -1.93
CA PRO A 99 -11.27 11.34 -3.16
C PRO A 99 -12.40 10.35 -2.88
N ARG A 100 -12.43 9.68 -1.72
CA ARG A 100 -13.55 8.81 -1.32
C ARG A 100 -14.84 9.60 -1.15
N GLU A 101 -14.81 10.70 -0.39
CA GLU A 101 -15.95 11.59 -0.20
C GLU A 101 -16.46 12.18 -1.53
N ARG A 102 -15.55 12.48 -2.45
CA ARG A 102 -15.88 13.00 -3.80
C ARG A 102 -16.33 11.92 -4.80
N GLY A 103 -16.50 10.66 -4.37
CA GLY A 103 -17.06 9.60 -5.19
C GLY A 103 -16.12 9.09 -6.30
N PHE A 104 -14.81 9.06 -6.07
CA PHE A 104 -13.83 8.55 -7.03
C PHE A 104 -13.77 7.02 -7.10
N PHE A 105 -14.37 6.32 -6.14
CA PHE A 105 -14.26 4.87 -6.02
C PHE A 105 -15.61 4.18 -6.15
N ASP A 106 -15.57 2.97 -6.65
CA ASP A 106 -16.72 2.08 -6.78
C ASP A 106 -17.07 1.46 -5.42
N LYS A 107 -18.33 1.15 -5.19
CA LYS A 107 -18.75 0.41 -4.00
C LYS A 107 -18.16 -0.99 -4.01
N ARG A 108 -17.78 -1.49 -2.83
CA ARG A 108 -17.31 -2.89 -2.70
C ARG A 108 -18.29 -3.86 -3.30
N ASN A 109 -17.75 -4.82 -4.04
CA ASN A 109 -18.54 -5.84 -4.72
C ASN A 109 -18.19 -7.26 -4.20
N PRO A 110 -18.81 -7.71 -3.08
CA PRO A 110 -18.53 -9.02 -2.52
C PRO A 110 -19.08 -10.19 -3.36
N THR A 111 -19.82 -9.92 -4.43
CA THR A 111 -20.21 -10.94 -5.42
C THR A 111 -19.05 -11.21 -6.38
N ALA A 112 -18.40 -10.16 -6.87
CA ALA A 112 -17.26 -10.25 -7.78
C ALA A 112 -15.94 -10.55 -7.05
N ALA A 113 -15.84 -10.19 -5.76
CA ALA A 113 -14.70 -10.47 -4.89
C ALA A 113 -15.16 -11.14 -3.58
N PRO A 114 -15.45 -12.46 -3.61
CA PRO A 114 -16.02 -13.19 -2.47
C PRO A 114 -15.18 -13.15 -1.19
N ASN A 115 -13.86 -13.08 -1.30
CA ASN A 115 -12.96 -12.99 -0.16
C ASN A 115 -13.16 -11.72 0.70
N ILE A 116 -13.86 -10.70 0.21
CA ILE A 116 -14.27 -9.54 1.01
C ILE A 116 -15.06 -9.97 2.27
N LYS A 117 -15.86 -11.03 2.18
CA LYS A 117 -16.64 -11.57 3.30
C LYS A 117 -15.78 -12.17 4.43
N ASN A 118 -14.54 -12.46 4.10
CA ASN A 118 -13.59 -13.10 5.01
C ASN A 118 -12.64 -12.08 5.68
N VAL A 119 -12.69 -10.81 5.34
CA VAL A 119 -11.85 -9.81 6.03
C VAL A 119 -12.45 -9.41 7.38
N TYR A 120 -11.60 -8.93 8.29
CA TYR A 120 -12.04 -8.35 9.56
C TYR A 120 -12.86 -7.09 9.32
N ASP A 121 -13.86 -6.84 10.14
CA ASP A 121 -14.71 -5.65 10.02
C ASP A 121 -13.91 -4.35 10.12
N LYS A 122 -12.88 -4.32 10.97
CA LYS A 122 -11.93 -3.18 11.08
C LYS A 122 -11.16 -2.90 9.78
N ALA A 123 -11.08 -3.86 8.86
CA ALA A 123 -10.46 -3.66 7.55
C ALA A 123 -11.41 -3.05 6.51
N LEU A 124 -12.71 -2.96 6.79
CA LEU A 124 -13.69 -2.36 5.90
C LEU A 124 -13.79 -0.86 6.15
N ILE A 125 -13.47 -0.04 5.15
CA ILE A 125 -13.39 1.42 5.29
C ILE A 125 -14.47 2.07 4.41
N GLY A 126 -15.46 2.69 5.06
CA GLY A 126 -16.65 3.18 4.36
C GLY A 126 -17.34 2.08 3.56
N ASP A 127 -17.90 2.40 2.39
CA ASP A 127 -18.57 1.44 1.50
C ASP A 127 -17.73 1.07 0.25
N THR A 128 -16.59 1.73 0.03
CA THR A 128 -15.77 1.58 -1.18
C THR A 128 -14.44 0.88 -0.97
N SER A 129 -13.79 1.10 0.18
CA SER A 129 -12.40 0.74 0.42
C SER A 129 -12.29 -0.41 1.41
N LEU A 130 -11.15 -1.11 1.37
CA LEU A 130 -10.78 -2.09 2.39
C LEU A 130 -9.26 -2.13 2.54
N ALA A 131 -8.79 -2.42 3.75
CA ALA A 131 -7.39 -2.70 4.00
C ALA A 131 -7.07 -4.14 3.53
N ILE A 132 -6.04 -4.28 2.71
CA ILE A 132 -5.52 -5.59 2.27
C ILE A 132 -4.48 -6.13 3.24
N PHE A 133 -3.71 -5.23 3.87
CA PHE A 133 -2.70 -5.56 4.87
C PHE A 133 -2.65 -4.49 5.95
N TRP A 134 -2.14 -4.88 7.11
CA TRP A 134 -1.74 -3.99 8.19
C TRP A 134 -0.25 -4.14 8.48
N ALA A 135 0.39 -3.04 8.87
CA ALA A 135 1.69 -3.05 9.52
C ALA A 135 1.60 -2.23 10.81
N ARG A 136 2.19 -2.73 11.89
CA ARG A 136 2.19 -2.04 13.19
C ARG A 136 3.30 -0.99 13.21
N ILE A 137 2.98 0.22 13.62
CA ILE A 137 3.96 1.30 13.77
C ILE A 137 4.43 1.33 15.21
N GLY A 138 5.75 1.25 15.40
CA GLY A 138 6.37 1.23 16.71
C GLY A 138 7.82 1.71 16.64
N LEU A 139 8.66 1.18 17.52
CA LEU A 139 10.07 1.56 17.61
C LEU A 139 10.97 0.43 17.11
N ALA A 140 11.71 0.69 16.03
CA ALA A 140 12.87 -0.12 15.65
C ALA A 140 14.10 0.38 16.39
N TYR A 141 14.93 -0.51 16.92
CA TYR A 141 16.15 -0.13 17.59
C TYR A 141 17.29 -1.10 17.28
N ARG A 142 18.54 -0.61 17.34
CA ARG A 142 19.71 -1.45 17.17
C ARG A 142 20.04 -2.20 18.46
N THR A 143 20.29 -3.51 18.32
CA THR A 143 20.60 -4.40 19.45
C THR A 143 22.09 -4.53 19.74
N ASP A 144 22.97 -4.02 18.85
CA ASP A 144 24.43 -4.15 18.91
C ASP A 144 25.16 -2.93 19.49
N GLN A 145 24.42 -1.94 20.03
CA GLN A 145 25.03 -0.71 20.54
C GLN A 145 24.96 -0.53 22.07
N GLY A 146 24.63 -1.59 22.79
CA GLY A 146 24.54 -1.55 24.25
C GLY A 146 23.40 -0.67 24.79
N LEU A 147 22.44 -0.27 23.94
CA LEU A 147 21.32 0.55 24.34
C LEU A 147 20.23 -0.31 25.01
N LYS A 148 19.55 0.28 26.00
CA LYS A 148 18.45 -0.39 26.67
C LYS A 148 17.32 -0.62 25.65
N ARG A 149 16.71 -1.81 25.69
CA ARG A 149 15.51 -2.10 24.88
C ARG A 149 14.38 -1.13 25.26
N PRO A 150 13.82 -0.34 24.31
CA PRO A 150 12.69 0.53 24.60
C PRO A 150 11.45 -0.29 24.92
N THR A 151 10.50 0.28 25.66
CA THR A 151 9.23 -0.33 26.07
C THR A 151 8.05 0.62 25.89
N SER A 152 8.33 1.90 25.75
CA SER A 152 7.41 3.01 25.72
C SER A 152 7.78 3.99 24.60
N TRP A 153 6.81 4.68 24.04
CA TRP A 153 7.10 5.82 23.15
C TRP A 153 7.94 6.89 23.86
N LYS A 154 7.81 7.05 25.18
CA LYS A 154 8.61 8.00 25.99
C LYS A 154 10.11 7.69 25.96
N ASP A 155 10.48 6.43 25.81
CA ASP A 155 11.89 6.02 25.71
C ASP A 155 12.58 6.65 24.49
N PHE A 156 11.82 7.10 23.49
CA PHE A 156 12.36 7.82 22.33
C PHE A 156 13.03 9.15 22.71
N TRP A 157 12.68 9.74 23.86
CA TRP A 157 13.29 10.96 24.41
C TRP A 157 14.46 10.68 25.39
N ASP A 158 14.82 9.40 25.64
CA ASP A 158 15.96 9.07 26.50
C ASP A 158 17.26 9.64 25.93
N ALA A 159 18.06 10.27 26.80
CA ALA A 159 19.32 10.92 26.41
C ALA A 159 20.34 9.98 25.76
N SER A 160 20.28 8.67 26.04
CA SER A 160 21.16 7.66 25.42
C SER A 160 21.00 7.58 23.89
N TYR A 161 19.90 8.03 23.34
CA TYR A 161 19.61 8.08 21.90
C TYR A 161 19.90 9.44 21.26
N ASP A 162 20.47 10.40 21.98
CA ASP A 162 20.66 11.75 21.44
C ASP A 162 21.53 11.76 20.17
N GLY A 163 21.07 12.49 19.14
CA GLY A 163 21.70 12.53 17.83
C GLY A 163 21.59 11.23 17.00
N LYS A 164 20.90 10.18 17.50
CA LYS A 164 20.76 8.87 16.84
C LYS A 164 19.30 8.45 16.63
N ARG A 165 18.39 9.40 16.68
CA ARG A 165 16.95 9.17 16.46
C ARG A 165 16.57 9.37 15.01
N GLY A 166 15.63 8.55 14.52
CA GLY A 166 15.06 8.67 13.18
C GLY A 166 13.55 8.82 13.21
N ILE A 167 13.02 9.85 12.56
CA ILE A 167 11.59 10.11 12.41
C ILE A 167 11.24 10.38 10.94
N TYR A 168 9.97 10.52 10.65
CA TYR A 168 9.48 10.84 9.31
C TYR A 168 8.86 12.21 9.26
N VAL A 169 8.86 12.81 8.05
CA VAL A 169 8.06 14.03 7.77
C VAL A 169 6.58 13.73 7.97
N ILE A 170 5.79 14.73 8.34
CA ILE A 170 4.34 14.59 8.54
C ILE A 170 3.59 14.10 7.29
N GLY A 171 4.15 14.33 6.10
CA GLY A 171 3.62 13.83 4.83
C GLY A 171 3.61 12.30 4.71
N ASN A 172 4.50 11.63 5.44
CA ASN A 172 4.58 10.19 5.52
C ASN A 172 3.63 9.65 6.61
N THR A 173 3.03 8.48 6.38
CA THR A 173 2.09 7.84 7.33
C THR A 173 2.74 7.58 8.69
N LEU A 174 4.03 7.20 8.73
CA LEU A 174 4.74 6.97 9.99
C LEU A 174 4.94 8.29 10.76
N GLY A 175 5.21 9.39 10.06
CA GLY A 175 5.39 10.71 10.67
C GLY A 175 4.13 11.25 11.32
N ILE A 176 2.98 11.17 10.64
CA ILE A 176 1.72 11.65 11.21
C ILE A 176 1.23 10.75 12.35
N ASN A 177 1.42 9.42 12.26
CA ASN A 177 1.12 8.52 13.37
C ASN A 177 2.01 8.76 14.58
N PHE A 178 3.31 9.06 14.36
CA PHE A 178 4.21 9.44 15.44
C PHE A 178 3.79 10.74 16.13
N LEU A 179 3.35 11.74 15.36
CA LEU A 179 2.79 12.96 15.92
C LEU A 179 1.62 12.64 16.87
N PHE A 180 0.65 11.85 16.42
CA PHE A 180 -0.51 11.47 17.25
C PHE A 180 -0.13 10.71 18.52
N MET A 181 0.84 9.80 18.44
CA MET A 181 1.32 9.13 19.65
C MET A 181 2.07 10.09 20.58
N THR A 182 2.77 11.09 20.02
CA THR A 182 3.42 12.13 20.82
C THR A 182 2.39 13.05 21.47
N ASP A 183 1.33 13.41 20.75
CA ASP A 183 0.19 14.19 21.29
C ASP A 183 -0.48 13.46 22.45
N LYS A 184 -0.71 12.15 22.31
CA LYS A 184 -1.25 11.31 23.40
C LYS A 184 -0.40 11.32 24.66
N ILE A 185 0.92 11.37 24.51
CA ILE A 185 1.86 11.26 25.63
C ILE A 185 2.09 12.61 26.33
N TYR A 186 2.19 13.68 25.57
CA TYR A 186 2.57 15.01 26.05
C TYR A 186 1.43 16.02 26.01
N GLY A 187 0.36 15.75 25.28
CA GLY A 187 -0.84 16.57 25.17
C GLY A 187 -2.03 16.00 25.95
N ARG A 188 -3.21 16.45 25.56
CA ARG A 188 -4.49 16.04 26.16
C ARG A 188 -5.10 14.80 25.47
N ASP A 189 -4.86 14.67 24.18
CA ASP A 189 -5.38 13.57 23.34
C ASP A 189 -4.49 13.37 22.11
N TYR A 190 -4.90 12.52 21.18
CA TYR A 190 -4.16 12.20 19.96
C TYR A 190 -4.00 13.36 18.95
N PHE A 191 -4.73 14.45 19.12
CA PHE A 191 -4.77 15.56 18.16
C PHE A 191 -4.41 16.91 18.81
N ASP A 192 -3.78 16.89 19.98
CA ASP A 192 -3.21 18.08 20.62
C ASP A 192 -1.85 18.44 19.99
N VAL A 193 -1.91 18.82 18.71
CA VAL A 193 -0.74 19.00 17.82
C VAL A 193 0.27 20.01 18.37
N ASP A 194 -0.16 20.94 19.23
CA ASP A 194 0.72 21.91 19.88
C ASP A 194 1.74 21.22 20.80
N ALA A 195 1.26 20.33 21.63
CA ALA A 195 2.10 19.58 22.56
C ALA A 195 3.04 18.60 21.82
N GLY A 196 2.52 17.89 20.82
CA GLY A 196 3.28 16.94 20.01
C GLY A 196 4.41 17.61 19.24
N ILE A 197 4.14 18.67 18.52
CA ILE A 197 5.18 19.43 17.77
C ILE A 197 6.24 19.97 18.74
N ALA A 198 5.81 20.57 19.86
CA ALA A 198 6.75 21.06 20.87
C ALA A 198 7.64 19.94 21.45
N ALA A 199 7.10 18.76 21.65
CA ALA A 199 7.89 17.61 22.11
C ALA A 199 8.85 17.08 21.04
N ILE A 200 8.40 16.96 19.77
CA ILE A 200 9.23 16.49 18.66
C ILE A 200 10.40 17.46 18.39
N LYS A 201 10.17 18.77 18.51
CA LYS A 201 11.21 19.79 18.34
C LYS A 201 12.43 19.59 19.25
N ARG A 202 12.24 18.95 20.40
CA ARG A 202 13.32 18.67 21.36
C ARG A 202 14.13 17.40 21.07
N LEU A 203 13.74 16.63 20.03
CA LEU A 203 14.32 15.31 19.79
C LEU A 203 15.70 15.31 19.15
N ASN A 204 16.09 16.37 18.44
CA ASN A 204 17.32 16.36 17.61
C ASN A 204 17.39 15.08 16.74
N ALA A 205 16.32 14.80 15.98
CA ALA A 205 16.18 13.59 15.21
C ALA A 205 16.46 13.80 13.71
N LYS A 206 17.01 12.80 13.05
CA LYS A 206 17.08 12.76 11.57
C LYS A 206 15.68 12.56 11.02
N MET A 207 15.27 13.41 10.10
CA MET A 207 13.95 13.36 9.47
C MET A 207 14.07 12.88 8.03
N VAL A 208 13.28 11.87 7.65
CA VAL A 208 13.28 11.27 6.31
C VAL A 208 11.88 11.24 5.68
N ASP A 209 11.85 11.13 4.36
CA ASP A 209 10.60 11.01 3.59
C ASP A 209 10.22 9.54 3.32
N PHE A 210 11.21 8.64 3.22
CA PHE A 210 11.04 7.26 2.77
C PHE A 210 11.57 6.23 3.76
N THR A 211 10.86 5.10 3.85
CA THR A 211 11.23 3.95 4.68
C THR A 211 12.61 3.41 4.30
N GLY A 212 12.92 3.26 3.01
CA GLY A 212 14.23 2.78 2.56
C GLY A 212 15.39 3.69 2.97
N THR A 213 15.19 5.00 3.15
CA THR A 213 16.22 5.90 3.70
C THR A 213 16.43 5.63 5.18
N MET A 214 15.36 5.42 5.94
CA MET A 214 15.44 5.06 7.36
C MET A 214 16.13 3.71 7.56
N GLU A 215 15.82 2.73 6.72
CA GLU A 215 16.47 1.42 6.73
C GLU A 215 17.99 1.55 6.53
N LYS A 216 18.43 2.35 5.54
CA LYS A 216 19.86 2.64 5.33
C LYS A 216 20.52 3.31 6.54
N TYR A 217 19.85 4.23 7.22
CA TYR A 217 20.37 4.86 8.42
C TYR A 217 20.48 3.89 9.61
N LEU A 218 19.55 2.94 9.72
CA LEU A 218 19.70 1.84 10.68
C LEU A 218 20.84 0.91 10.30
N GLU A 219 21.01 0.57 9.03
CA GLU A 219 22.12 -0.27 8.53
C GLU A 219 23.48 0.39 8.79
N SER A 220 23.63 1.68 8.45
CA SER A 220 24.87 2.45 8.60
C SER A 220 25.20 2.87 10.03
N LYS A 221 24.30 2.60 11.00
CA LYS A 221 24.40 3.04 12.41
C LYS A 221 24.29 4.56 12.61
N GLU A 222 23.84 5.29 11.61
CA GLU A 222 23.54 6.72 11.74
C GLU A 222 22.31 6.97 12.61
N VAL A 223 21.40 5.99 12.67
CA VAL A 223 20.24 5.94 13.55
C VAL A 223 20.32 4.67 14.38
N SER A 224 20.02 4.80 15.67
CA SER A 224 20.00 3.68 16.61
C SER A 224 18.60 3.35 17.10
N ILE A 225 17.70 4.30 17.04
CA ILE A 225 16.25 4.12 17.31
C ILE A 225 15.45 4.92 16.29
N ALA A 226 14.41 4.30 15.74
CA ALA A 226 13.57 4.92 14.71
C ALA A 226 12.09 4.58 14.92
N VAL A 227 11.23 5.52 14.54
CA VAL A 227 9.84 5.18 14.25
C VAL A 227 9.83 4.33 12.99
N LEU A 228 9.35 3.09 13.06
CA LEU A 228 9.33 2.20 11.91
C LEU A 228 8.22 1.16 12.07
N HIS A 229 7.71 0.65 10.97
CA HIS A 229 6.77 -0.46 11.04
C HIS A 229 7.49 -1.80 11.22
N ASP A 230 6.79 -2.73 11.83
CA ASP A 230 7.28 -4.06 12.19
C ASP A 230 7.83 -4.84 10.98
N GLY A 231 7.12 -4.84 9.85
CA GLY A 231 7.53 -5.55 8.64
C GLY A 231 8.91 -5.16 8.14
N SER A 232 9.22 -3.84 7.98
CA SER A 232 10.56 -3.40 7.59
C SER A 232 11.63 -3.79 8.61
N THR A 233 11.31 -3.68 9.90
CA THR A 233 12.29 -4.03 10.94
C THR A 233 12.62 -5.51 10.90
N TYR A 234 11.61 -6.37 10.74
CA TYR A 234 11.85 -7.82 10.65
C TYR A 234 12.53 -8.23 9.33
N ASP A 235 12.28 -7.51 8.22
CA ASP A 235 13.04 -7.73 6.99
C ASP A 235 14.52 -7.34 7.15
N LEU A 236 14.81 -6.21 7.79
CA LEU A 236 16.19 -5.82 8.15
C LEU A 236 16.86 -6.90 8.99
N ALA A 237 16.20 -7.39 10.02
CA ALA A 237 16.71 -8.46 10.88
C ALA A 237 16.96 -9.77 10.11
N LYS A 238 16.04 -10.14 9.18
CA LYS A 238 16.19 -11.31 8.29
C LYS A 238 17.41 -11.18 7.37
N ARG A 239 17.77 -9.95 6.98
CA ARG A 239 18.99 -9.64 6.20
C ARG A 239 20.27 -9.59 7.04
N GLY A 240 20.21 -9.89 8.35
CA GLY A 240 21.35 -9.92 9.25
C GLY A 240 21.70 -8.58 9.90
N ILE A 241 20.88 -7.55 9.75
CA ILE A 241 21.08 -6.27 10.45
C ILE A 241 20.63 -6.45 11.91
N PRO A 242 21.47 -6.09 12.91
CA PRO A 242 21.15 -6.28 14.32
C PRO A 242 20.16 -5.23 14.82
N VAL A 243 18.90 -5.40 14.46
CA VAL A 243 17.76 -4.58 14.87
C VAL A 243 16.64 -5.45 15.43
N ASP A 244 15.83 -4.88 16.31
CA ASP A 244 14.60 -5.49 16.79
C ASP A 244 13.47 -4.43 16.82
N TRP A 245 12.24 -4.90 16.87
CA TRP A 245 11.05 -4.06 16.91
C TRP A 245 10.32 -4.17 18.24
N VAL A 246 9.78 -3.05 18.69
CA VAL A 246 9.02 -2.96 19.93
C VAL A 246 7.64 -2.36 19.68
N ALA A 247 6.63 -3.00 20.24
CA ALA A 247 5.31 -2.44 20.44
C ALA A 247 5.30 -1.59 21.72
N PRO A 248 5.26 -0.25 21.65
CA PRO A 248 5.24 0.58 22.84
C PRO A 248 3.95 0.41 23.65
N SER A 249 4.07 0.53 24.98
CA SER A 249 2.98 0.24 25.92
C SER A 249 1.77 1.16 25.80
N GLU A 250 1.95 2.38 25.32
CA GLU A 250 0.86 3.37 25.19
C GLU A 250 -0.06 3.11 24.01
N GLY A 251 0.30 2.16 23.15
CA GLY A 251 -0.50 1.76 21.99
C GLY A 251 0.33 1.71 20.72
N VAL A 252 -0.21 0.98 19.76
CA VAL A 252 0.46 0.67 18.49
C VAL A 252 -0.48 1.10 17.36
N PRO A 253 -0.22 2.27 16.75
CA PRO A 253 -0.95 2.67 15.55
C PRO A 253 -0.58 1.76 14.39
N ILE A 254 -1.44 1.72 13.38
CA ILE A 254 -1.23 0.89 12.21
C ILE A 254 -1.11 1.71 10.94
N LEU A 255 -0.40 1.12 10.01
CA LEU A 255 -0.39 1.51 8.62
C LEU A 255 -1.41 0.63 7.91
N ASP A 256 -2.53 1.23 7.50
CA ASP A 256 -3.53 0.58 6.67
C ASP A 256 -3.11 0.64 5.22
N GLN A 257 -2.84 -0.51 4.61
CA GLN A 257 -2.66 -0.61 3.18
C GLN A 257 -3.99 -0.91 2.52
N VAL A 258 -4.63 0.12 1.98
CA VAL A 258 -5.97 0.02 1.42
C VAL A 258 -5.95 -0.19 -0.08
N ILE A 259 -7.04 -0.77 -0.59
CA ILE A 259 -7.25 -0.99 -2.02
C ILE A 259 -8.69 -0.61 -2.40
N GLN A 260 -8.86 -0.11 -3.62
CA GLN A 260 -10.13 0.39 -4.12
C GLN A 260 -10.16 0.29 -5.65
N VAL A 261 -11.36 0.03 -6.21
CA VAL A 261 -11.62 0.13 -7.65
C VAL A 261 -12.05 1.55 -7.97
N THR A 262 -11.48 2.16 -8.99
CA THR A 262 -11.89 3.50 -9.42
C THR A 262 -13.25 3.47 -10.12
N ARG A 263 -14.10 4.48 -9.87
CA ARG A 263 -15.46 4.54 -10.41
C ARG A 263 -15.50 4.51 -11.93
N GLY A 264 -14.60 5.22 -12.58
CA GLY A 264 -14.53 5.33 -14.04
C GLY A 264 -13.77 4.19 -14.74
N SER A 265 -13.27 3.20 -14.02
CA SER A 265 -12.58 2.05 -14.60
C SER A 265 -13.46 1.34 -15.64
N LYS A 266 -12.87 1.02 -16.79
CA LYS A 266 -13.50 0.21 -17.84
C LYS A 266 -13.27 -1.30 -17.63
N ASN A 267 -12.42 -1.67 -16.67
CA ASN A 267 -11.99 -3.04 -16.38
C ASN A 267 -12.49 -3.53 -15.00
N LYS A 268 -13.63 -3.06 -14.52
CA LYS A 268 -14.14 -3.33 -13.16
C LYS A 268 -14.18 -4.82 -12.79
N ASP A 269 -14.59 -5.68 -13.73
CA ASP A 269 -14.63 -7.13 -13.49
C ASP A 269 -13.24 -7.71 -13.17
N LEU A 270 -12.23 -7.30 -13.94
CA LEU A 270 -10.85 -7.70 -13.67
C LEU A 270 -10.31 -7.07 -12.39
N ALA A 271 -10.65 -5.81 -12.14
CA ALA A 271 -10.26 -5.09 -10.94
C ALA A 271 -10.75 -5.80 -9.66
N TRP A 272 -12.01 -6.21 -9.61
CA TRP A 272 -12.56 -6.95 -8.48
C TRP A 272 -11.98 -8.36 -8.36
N LYS A 273 -11.69 -9.05 -9.47
CA LYS A 273 -10.99 -10.35 -9.45
C LYS A 273 -9.57 -10.23 -8.91
N LEU A 274 -8.87 -9.13 -9.21
CA LEU A 274 -7.54 -8.86 -8.66
C LEU A 274 -7.63 -8.64 -7.13
N ILE A 275 -8.60 -7.86 -6.67
CA ILE A 275 -8.83 -7.63 -5.24
C ILE A 275 -9.20 -8.95 -4.54
N ASP A 276 -10.05 -9.78 -5.14
CA ASP A 276 -10.39 -11.09 -4.59
C ASP A 276 -9.15 -11.95 -4.40
N MET A 277 -8.28 -11.98 -5.41
CA MET A 277 -7.03 -12.73 -5.35
C MET A 277 -6.04 -12.15 -4.32
N TYR A 278 -5.97 -10.81 -4.19
CA TYR A 278 -5.21 -10.14 -3.14
C TYR A 278 -5.63 -10.57 -1.74
N LEU A 279 -6.94 -10.77 -1.55
CA LEU A 279 -7.54 -11.18 -0.29
C LEU A 279 -7.51 -12.70 -0.07
N SER A 280 -7.03 -13.48 -1.04
CA SER A 280 -6.97 -14.93 -0.86
C SER A 280 -6.00 -15.34 0.25
N PRO A 281 -6.26 -16.44 0.96
CA PRO A 281 -5.35 -16.92 1.99
C PRO A 281 -3.92 -17.15 1.48
N GLU A 282 -3.77 -17.61 0.24
CA GLU A 282 -2.47 -17.91 -0.39
C GLU A 282 -1.64 -16.63 -0.55
N VAL A 283 -2.22 -15.58 -1.14
CA VAL A 283 -1.54 -14.31 -1.38
C VAL A 283 -1.25 -13.60 -0.05
N GLN A 284 -2.21 -13.58 0.87
CA GLN A 284 -2.04 -12.97 2.19
C GLN A 284 -0.96 -13.68 3.02
N THR A 285 -0.90 -15.03 2.96
CA THR A 285 0.18 -15.79 3.62
C THR A 285 1.54 -15.49 3.01
N ALA A 286 1.62 -15.39 1.67
CA ALA A 286 2.88 -15.09 0.98
C ALA A 286 3.42 -13.71 1.38
N PHE A 287 2.59 -12.68 1.39
CA PHE A 287 3.00 -11.34 1.84
C PHE A 287 3.40 -11.31 3.32
N ALA A 288 2.69 -12.05 4.18
CA ALA A 288 3.06 -12.16 5.60
C ALA A 288 4.41 -12.86 5.80
N THR A 289 4.69 -13.90 5.04
CA THR A 289 5.94 -14.68 5.13
C THR A 289 7.14 -13.92 4.54
N GLU A 290 6.94 -13.22 3.43
CA GLU A 290 8.02 -12.54 2.70
C GLU A 290 8.31 -11.14 3.26
N LEU A 291 7.27 -10.41 3.69
CA LEU A 291 7.36 -9.00 4.06
C LEU A 291 6.81 -8.67 5.45
N PHE A 292 6.35 -9.67 6.20
CA PHE A 292 5.75 -9.54 7.53
C PHE A 292 4.54 -8.58 7.58
N PHE A 293 3.84 -8.37 6.46
CA PHE A 293 2.56 -7.69 6.49
C PHE A 293 1.48 -8.55 7.13
N SER A 294 0.73 -7.96 8.03
CA SER A 294 -0.35 -8.65 8.74
C SER A 294 -1.57 -8.83 7.82
N PRO A 295 -2.09 -10.05 7.68
CA PRO A 295 -3.24 -10.32 6.83
C PRO A 295 -4.52 -9.72 7.40
N THR A 296 -5.42 -9.26 6.53
CA THR A 296 -6.75 -8.78 6.90
C THR A 296 -7.83 -9.85 6.70
N ASN A 297 -7.54 -10.92 5.99
CA ASN A 297 -8.44 -12.07 5.86
C ASN A 297 -8.32 -12.96 7.11
N LYS A 298 -9.41 -13.06 7.88
CA LYS A 298 -9.52 -13.82 9.14
C LYS A 298 -9.39 -15.33 9.00
N THR A 299 -9.42 -15.87 7.77
CA THR A 299 -9.24 -17.31 7.50
C THR A 299 -7.78 -17.70 7.27
N VAL A 300 -6.87 -16.74 7.18
CA VAL A 300 -5.43 -16.99 7.01
C VAL A 300 -4.86 -17.68 8.24
N LYS A 301 -4.09 -18.72 7.99
CA LYS A 301 -3.33 -19.47 9.01
C LYS A 301 -1.85 -19.30 8.73
N LEU A 302 -1.17 -18.54 9.55
CA LEU A 302 0.27 -18.28 9.39
C LEU A 302 1.13 -19.34 10.09
N PRO A 303 2.35 -19.58 9.57
CA PRO A 303 3.37 -20.33 10.30
C PRO A 303 3.63 -19.68 11.68
N PRO A 304 3.90 -20.46 12.74
CA PRO A 304 4.00 -19.95 14.11
C PRO A 304 5.05 -18.85 14.32
N ASP A 305 6.14 -18.88 13.59
CA ASP A 305 7.22 -17.88 13.63
C ASP A 305 6.82 -16.55 12.94
N VAL A 306 5.99 -16.62 11.88
CA VAL A 306 5.41 -15.45 11.20
C VAL A 306 4.27 -14.87 12.04
N ALA A 307 3.40 -15.71 12.59
CA ALA A 307 2.27 -15.30 13.41
C ALA A 307 2.70 -14.46 14.64
N LYS A 308 3.84 -14.79 15.25
CA LYS A 308 4.41 -14.03 16.37
C LYS A 308 4.86 -12.60 15.99
N LYS A 309 5.15 -12.39 14.69
CA LYS A 309 5.67 -11.12 14.16
C LYS A 309 4.62 -10.27 13.46
N THR A 310 3.40 -10.76 13.34
CA THR A 310 2.29 -10.09 12.65
C THR A 310 1.07 -9.98 13.56
N VAL A 311 0.08 -9.21 13.14
CA VAL A 311 -1.26 -9.26 13.76
C VAL A 311 -1.90 -10.59 13.34
N SER A 312 -2.17 -11.44 14.29
CA SER A 312 -2.66 -12.79 14.03
C SER A 312 -3.82 -13.15 14.94
N GLY A 313 -5.02 -13.09 14.39
CA GLY A 313 -6.25 -13.43 15.08
C GLY A 313 -7.00 -12.26 15.72
N PRO A 314 -8.26 -12.51 16.16
CA PRO A 314 -9.16 -11.45 16.62
C PRO A 314 -8.62 -10.64 17.80
N ALA A 315 -8.00 -11.30 18.77
CA ALA A 315 -7.48 -10.64 19.97
C ALA A 315 -6.37 -9.61 19.69
N ASP A 316 -5.58 -9.83 18.63
CA ASP A 316 -4.59 -8.85 18.21
C ASP A 316 -5.23 -7.72 17.41
N VAL A 317 -6.21 -8.06 16.56
CA VAL A 317 -6.97 -7.07 15.79
C VAL A 317 -7.71 -6.10 16.72
N ASP A 318 -8.24 -6.58 17.84
CA ASP A 318 -8.95 -5.73 18.81
C ASP A 318 -8.05 -4.68 19.47
N LYS A 319 -6.74 -4.95 19.59
CA LYS A 319 -5.75 -4.03 20.18
C LYS A 319 -5.23 -2.96 19.20
N LEU A 320 -5.58 -3.04 17.92
CA LEU A 320 -5.10 -2.09 16.91
C LEU A 320 -5.68 -0.69 17.18
N THR A 321 -4.80 0.31 17.19
CA THR A 321 -5.18 1.72 17.25
C THR A 321 -5.43 2.23 15.83
N LEU A 322 -6.68 2.55 15.53
CA LEU A 322 -7.14 3.12 14.28
C LEU A 322 -7.51 4.58 14.48
N PHE A 323 -7.15 5.43 13.55
CA PHE A 323 -7.51 6.85 13.56
C PHE A 323 -8.65 7.13 12.57
N ASP A 324 -9.49 8.11 12.89
CA ASP A 324 -10.47 8.62 11.93
C ASP A 324 -9.77 9.53 10.91
N TRP A 325 -9.37 8.93 9.80
CA TRP A 325 -8.68 9.65 8.72
C TRP A 325 -9.56 10.69 8.04
N ASN A 326 -10.91 10.62 8.13
CA ASN A 326 -11.79 11.67 7.63
C ASN A 326 -11.67 12.94 8.49
N GLN A 327 -11.56 12.79 9.81
CA GLN A 327 -11.27 13.89 10.72
C GLN A 327 -9.87 14.46 10.47
N VAL A 328 -8.88 13.59 10.36
CA VAL A 328 -7.48 13.97 10.08
C VAL A 328 -7.37 14.75 8.77
N ALA A 329 -8.01 14.30 7.69
CA ALA A 329 -7.94 14.94 6.38
C ALA A 329 -8.36 16.41 6.40
N LYS A 330 -9.33 16.78 7.25
CA LYS A 330 -9.81 18.17 7.39
C LYS A 330 -8.78 19.09 8.03
N GLN A 331 -7.97 18.58 8.95
CA GLN A 331 -7.02 19.37 9.75
C GLN A 331 -5.57 19.24 9.24
N ARG A 332 -5.26 18.20 8.50
CA ARG A 332 -3.91 17.88 8.03
C ARG A 332 -3.19 19.03 7.31
N PRO A 333 -3.82 19.86 6.44
CA PRO A 333 -3.14 20.99 5.80
C PRO A 333 -2.56 21.96 6.82
N GLN A 334 -3.33 22.35 7.84
CA GLN A 334 -2.90 23.24 8.93
C GLN A 334 -1.75 22.62 9.75
N TRP A 335 -1.87 21.32 10.08
CA TRP A 335 -0.81 20.62 10.82
C TRP A 335 0.49 20.49 10.00
N THR A 336 0.37 20.29 8.68
CA THR A 336 1.52 20.22 7.77
C THR A 336 2.23 21.58 7.67
N GLU A 337 1.49 22.69 7.58
CA GLU A 337 2.05 24.03 7.58
C GLU A 337 2.83 24.29 8.87
N ARG A 338 2.23 23.99 10.02
CA ARG A 338 2.88 24.16 11.32
C ARG A 338 4.13 23.30 11.47
N TRP A 339 4.03 22.02 11.11
CA TRP A 339 5.18 21.12 11.10
C TRP A 339 6.35 21.68 10.29
N ASN A 340 6.08 22.13 9.06
CA ASN A 340 7.12 22.67 8.19
C ASN A 340 7.72 23.98 8.74
N LYS A 341 6.93 24.82 9.39
CA LYS A 341 7.39 26.07 9.99
C LYS A 341 8.25 25.86 11.24
N GLU A 342 7.92 24.85 12.06
CA GLU A 342 8.50 24.69 13.39
C GLU A 342 9.61 23.62 13.47
N LEU A 343 9.62 22.65 12.56
CA LEU A 343 10.50 21.48 12.61
C LEU A 343 11.43 21.34 11.40
N ARG A 344 11.22 22.10 10.34
CA ARG A 344 12.09 22.21 9.17
C ARG A 344 12.67 23.60 9.11
#